data_f3c991f16193a5dccd762bcbefd8bc60
#
_entry.id   f3c991f16193a5dccd762bcbefd8bc60
#
_cell.length_a   1.000
_cell.length_b   1.000
_cell.length_c   1.000
_cell.angle_alpha   90.00
_cell.angle_beta   90.00
_cell.angle_gamma   90.00
#
_symmetry.space_group_name_H-M   'P 1'
#
loop_
_entity.id
_entity.type
_entity.pdbx_description
1 polymer ?
#
loop_
_entity_poly.entity_id
_entity_poly.type
_entity_poly.pdbx_seq_one_letter_code
_entity_poly.pdbx_strand_id
1 'polypeptide(L)'
;MRELTKKEIEILQRHAKWLKNEEGGERADLRGADLRGADLQDANLRDANIRGSNLRGANLRGAYLRGSDLQGAAGKILSFGSIGSRQEIAYVTKTEQIIHIRCGCFYGTLKEFTAKVEEEHGDSQYGKFYKAAIEFIKAHDAACWQDDAEE
;
A
#
# COMPACT_ATOMS: atom_id res chain seq x y z
N MET A 1 -9.08 -4.11 -14.79
CA MET A 1 -8.62 -4.94 -13.64
C MET A 1 -8.63 -6.39 -14.09
N ARG A 2 -7.60 -7.14 -13.84
CA ARG A 2 -7.52 -8.56 -14.18
C ARG A 2 -7.51 -9.44 -12.94
N GLU A 3 -8.05 -10.63 -13.08
CA GLU A 3 -7.92 -11.66 -12.06
C GLU A 3 -6.46 -12.10 -11.92
N LEU A 4 -6.10 -12.62 -10.74
CA LEU A 4 -4.79 -13.20 -10.49
C LEU A 4 -4.59 -14.48 -11.32
N THR A 5 -3.41 -14.66 -11.84
CA THR A 5 -3.00 -15.91 -12.48
C THR A 5 -2.90 -17.04 -11.46
N LYS A 6 -2.96 -18.29 -11.93
CA LYS A 6 -2.79 -19.47 -11.05
C LYS A 6 -1.48 -19.43 -10.26
N LYS A 7 -0.39 -18.98 -10.90
CA LYS A 7 0.92 -18.83 -10.24
C LYS A 7 0.90 -17.78 -9.12
N GLU A 8 0.28 -16.64 -9.38
CA GLU A 8 0.14 -15.57 -8.37
C GLU A 8 -0.71 -16.03 -7.18
N ILE A 9 -1.82 -16.72 -7.45
CA ILE A 9 -2.68 -17.30 -6.42
C ILE A 9 -1.87 -18.30 -5.57
N GLU A 10 -1.10 -19.19 -6.19
CA GLU A 10 -0.27 -20.17 -5.49
C GLU A 10 0.78 -19.49 -4.58
N ILE A 11 1.46 -18.45 -5.09
CA ILE A 11 2.41 -17.66 -4.30
C ILE A 11 1.73 -17.05 -3.07
N LEU A 12 0.55 -16.44 -3.25
CA LEU A 12 -0.19 -15.82 -2.13
C LEU A 12 -0.71 -16.86 -1.13
N GLN A 13 -1.15 -18.04 -1.59
CA GLN A 13 -1.58 -19.13 -0.71
C GLN A 13 -0.43 -19.67 0.14
N ARG A 14 0.75 -19.89 -0.46
CA ARG A 14 1.95 -20.30 0.27
C ARG A 14 2.40 -19.21 1.25
N HIS A 15 2.31 -17.95 0.85
CA HIS A 15 2.60 -16.82 1.72
C HIS A 15 1.68 -16.74 2.91
N ALA A 16 0.39 -16.98 2.74
CA ALA A 16 -0.58 -17.03 3.83
C ALA A 16 -0.23 -18.13 4.86
N LYS A 17 0.23 -19.29 4.39
CA LYS A 17 0.75 -20.35 5.25
C LYS A 17 2.03 -19.92 5.99
N TRP A 18 2.96 -19.27 5.27
CA TRP A 18 4.19 -18.78 5.86
C TRP A 18 3.95 -17.78 6.99
N LEU A 19 3.00 -16.86 6.81
CA LEU A 19 2.62 -15.88 7.84
C LEU A 19 2.04 -16.54 9.12
N LYS A 20 1.52 -17.77 9.01
CA LYS A 20 0.98 -18.55 10.11
C LYS A 20 1.96 -19.62 10.64
N ASN A 21 3.18 -19.69 10.09
CA ASN A 21 4.15 -20.76 10.37
C ASN A 21 3.60 -22.18 10.10
N GLU A 22 2.76 -22.33 9.07
CA GLU A 22 2.22 -23.61 8.64
C GLU A 22 3.16 -24.32 7.67
N GLU A 23 3.10 -25.66 7.64
CA GLU A 23 3.88 -26.49 6.74
C GLU A 23 3.62 -26.15 5.27
N GLY A 24 4.67 -26.10 4.45
CA GLY A 24 4.59 -25.71 3.04
C GLY A 24 4.38 -24.22 2.81
N GLY A 25 4.50 -23.40 3.87
CA GLY A 25 4.49 -21.95 3.76
C GLY A 25 5.81 -21.43 3.18
N GLU A 26 5.71 -20.49 2.23
CA GLU A 26 6.85 -19.79 1.65
C GLU A 26 6.56 -18.31 1.59
N ARG A 27 7.56 -17.49 1.94
CA ARG A 27 7.47 -16.04 1.82
C ARG A 27 7.25 -15.66 0.35
N ALA A 28 6.27 -14.80 0.07
CA ALA A 28 6.00 -14.39 -1.31
C ALA A 28 7.21 -13.68 -1.93
N ASP A 29 7.68 -14.21 -3.03
CA ASP A 29 8.67 -13.58 -3.90
C ASP A 29 8.00 -13.18 -5.22
N LEU A 30 7.69 -11.88 -5.32
CA LEU A 30 7.06 -11.25 -6.47
C LEU A 30 8.01 -10.24 -7.14
N ARG A 31 9.33 -10.43 -6.97
CA ARG A 31 10.33 -9.55 -7.59
C ARG A 31 10.18 -9.53 -9.10
N GLY A 32 10.13 -8.33 -9.66
CA GLY A 32 10.02 -8.12 -11.10
C GLY A 32 8.72 -8.66 -11.72
N ALA A 33 7.76 -9.09 -10.91
CA ALA A 33 6.50 -9.64 -11.42
C ALA A 33 5.70 -8.58 -12.18
N ASP A 34 5.06 -8.98 -13.26
CA ASP A 34 4.09 -8.15 -13.97
C ASP A 34 2.71 -8.29 -13.33
N LEU A 35 2.42 -7.38 -12.42
CA LEU A 35 1.16 -7.31 -11.67
C LEU A 35 0.24 -6.21 -12.19
N ARG A 36 0.45 -5.74 -13.44
CA ARG A 36 -0.39 -4.71 -14.03
C ARG A 36 -1.86 -5.10 -14.02
N GLY A 37 -2.68 -4.19 -13.51
CA GLY A 37 -4.13 -4.39 -13.41
C GLY A 37 -4.56 -5.56 -12.53
N ALA A 38 -3.66 -6.20 -11.80
CA ALA A 38 -3.98 -7.33 -10.93
C ALA A 38 -4.93 -6.92 -9.80
N ASP A 39 -5.88 -7.78 -9.48
CA ASP A 39 -6.72 -7.59 -8.30
C ASP A 39 -6.03 -8.16 -7.07
N LEU A 40 -5.47 -7.26 -6.26
CA LEU A 40 -4.80 -7.54 -4.99
C LEU A 40 -5.57 -6.95 -3.81
N GLN A 41 -6.90 -6.72 -4.01
CA GLN A 41 -7.73 -6.20 -2.95
C GLN A 41 -7.66 -7.10 -1.72
N ASP A 42 -7.45 -6.47 -0.56
CA ASP A 42 -7.34 -7.12 0.75
C ASP A 42 -6.25 -8.22 0.84
N ALA A 43 -5.35 -8.30 -0.14
CA ALA A 43 -4.26 -9.27 -0.14
C ALA A 43 -3.32 -9.06 1.05
N ASN A 44 -2.95 -10.14 1.73
CA ASN A 44 -1.97 -10.08 2.80
C ASN A 44 -0.55 -10.25 2.23
N LEU A 45 0.11 -9.13 2.01
CA LEU A 45 1.47 -9.03 1.45
C LEU A 45 2.50 -8.60 2.50
N ARG A 46 2.20 -8.80 3.79
CA ARG A 46 3.14 -8.47 4.87
C ARG A 46 4.45 -9.21 4.67
N ASP A 47 5.53 -8.46 4.80
CA ASP A 47 6.88 -8.97 4.63
C ASP A 47 7.19 -9.58 3.23
N ALA A 48 6.29 -9.47 2.26
CA ALA A 48 6.49 -9.96 0.90
C ALA A 48 7.62 -9.19 0.19
N ASN A 49 8.31 -9.86 -0.72
CA ASN A 49 9.27 -9.22 -1.59
C ASN A 49 8.60 -8.86 -2.92
N ILE A 50 8.34 -7.56 -3.13
CA ILE A 50 7.64 -7.01 -4.30
C ILE A 50 8.58 -6.11 -5.12
N ARG A 51 9.87 -6.20 -4.83
CA ARG A 51 10.90 -5.35 -5.42
C ARG A 51 10.88 -5.39 -6.94
N GLY A 52 10.87 -4.22 -7.58
CA GLY A 52 10.91 -4.08 -9.03
C GLY A 52 9.67 -4.60 -9.76
N SER A 53 8.60 -4.99 -9.06
CA SER A 53 7.36 -5.42 -9.70
C SER A 53 6.64 -4.27 -10.39
N ASN A 54 5.83 -4.57 -11.40
CA ASN A 54 5.00 -3.59 -12.07
C ASN A 54 3.56 -3.69 -11.56
N LEU A 55 3.19 -2.76 -10.69
CA LEU A 55 1.86 -2.67 -10.06
C LEU A 55 0.95 -1.61 -10.72
N ARG A 56 1.28 -1.12 -11.92
CA ARG A 56 0.47 -0.12 -12.60
C ARG A 56 -0.96 -0.61 -12.81
N GLY A 57 -1.92 0.17 -12.34
CA GLY A 57 -3.34 -0.17 -12.42
C GLY A 57 -3.77 -1.35 -11.53
N ALA A 58 -2.88 -1.90 -10.70
CA ALA A 58 -3.26 -2.93 -9.73
C ALA A 58 -4.20 -2.36 -8.66
N ASN A 59 -5.19 -3.16 -8.25
CA ASN A 59 -6.06 -2.83 -7.15
C ASN A 59 -5.44 -3.29 -5.83
N LEU A 60 -4.85 -2.36 -5.09
CA LEU A 60 -4.25 -2.60 -3.78
C LEU A 60 -5.15 -2.14 -2.62
N ARG A 61 -6.43 -1.92 -2.88
CA ARG A 61 -7.38 -1.50 -1.86
C ARG A 61 -7.39 -2.51 -0.70
N GLY A 62 -7.16 -2.02 0.52
CA GLY A 62 -7.13 -2.88 1.71
C GLY A 62 -5.93 -3.82 1.83
N ALA A 63 -5.02 -3.85 0.87
CA ALA A 63 -3.84 -4.72 0.96
C ALA A 63 -2.98 -4.41 2.18
N TYR A 64 -2.44 -5.46 2.82
CA TYR A 64 -1.53 -5.36 3.95
C TYR A 64 -0.09 -5.43 3.46
N LEU A 65 0.62 -4.30 3.49
CA LEU A 65 1.96 -4.13 2.93
C LEU A 65 3.05 -3.94 3.99
N ARG A 66 2.73 -4.06 5.27
CA ARG A 66 3.70 -3.86 6.35
C ARG A 66 4.90 -4.79 6.18
N GLY A 67 6.10 -4.21 6.21
CA GLY A 67 7.35 -4.94 6.05
C GLY A 67 7.65 -5.43 4.63
N SER A 68 6.76 -5.21 3.65
CA SER A 68 7.05 -5.57 2.28
C SER A 68 8.16 -4.70 1.66
N ASP A 69 9.00 -5.32 0.83
CA ASP A 69 10.00 -4.59 0.05
C ASP A 69 9.42 -4.12 -1.28
N LEU A 70 9.16 -2.82 -1.36
CA LEU A 70 8.58 -2.14 -2.52
C LEU A 70 9.64 -1.39 -3.36
N GLN A 71 10.92 -1.58 -3.08
CA GLN A 71 11.97 -0.85 -3.79
C GLN A 71 11.90 -1.06 -5.30
N GLY A 72 11.77 0.03 -6.05
CA GLY A 72 11.68 -0.02 -7.51
C GLY A 72 10.36 -0.58 -8.06
N ALA A 73 9.37 -0.86 -7.21
CA ALA A 73 8.03 -1.22 -7.69
C ALA A 73 7.39 -0.03 -8.40
N ALA A 74 6.81 -0.29 -9.58
CA ALA A 74 6.11 0.73 -10.36
C ALA A 74 4.60 0.67 -10.09
N GLY A 75 3.96 1.83 -9.90
CA GLY A 75 2.52 1.92 -9.65
C GLY A 75 2.15 3.11 -8.78
N LYS A 76 0.87 3.33 -8.56
CA LYS A 76 0.36 4.40 -7.69
C LYS A 76 0.42 3.94 -6.22
N ILE A 77 1.64 3.77 -5.72
CA ILE A 77 1.92 3.35 -4.35
C ILE A 77 3.06 4.19 -3.76
N LEU A 78 2.86 4.62 -2.51
CA LEU A 78 3.88 5.28 -1.70
C LEU A 78 3.99 4.57 -0.35
N SER A 79 5.17 4.56 0.20
CA SER A 79 5.37 4.24 1.60
C SER A 79 6.29 5.27 2.24
N PHE A 80 5.97 5.68 3.43
CA PHE A 80 6.82 6.55 4.22
C PHE A 80 6.65 6.21 5.71
N GLY A 81 7.68 6.31 6.43
CA GLY A 81 7.70 6.04 7.86
C GLY A 81 8.89 6.73 8.47
N SER A 82 9.07 6.72 9.73
CA SER A 82 8.13 6.38 10.78
C SER A 82 7.30 7.60 11.13
N ILE A 83 6.01 7.55 11.04
CA ILE A 83 5.16 8.70 11.34
C ILE A 83 4.25 8.42 12.54
N GLY A 84 3.90 9.51 13.22
CA GLY A 84 2.93 9.52 14.30
C GLY A 84 3.42 8.91 15.61
N SER A 85 2.47 8.69 16.49
CA SER A 85 2.72 8.26 17.87
C SER A 85 3.28 6.85 18.02
N ARG A 86 3.03 5.98 17.04
CA ARG A 86 3.48 4.59 17.02
C ARG A 86 4.68 4.35 16.13
N GLN A 87 5.20 5.40 15.47
CA GLN A 87 6.34 5.30 14.55
C GLN A 87 6.18 4.19 13.51
N GLU A 88 4.99 4.02 12.95
CA GLU A 88 4.71 3.02 11.96
C GLU A 88 4.85 3.55 10.53
N ILE A 89 5.06 2.63 9.59
CA ILE A 89 5.12 2.97 8.17
C ILE A 89 3.70 3.18 7.67
N ALA A 90 3.47 4.29 6.97
CA ALA A 90 2.25 4.53 6.22
C ALA A 90 2.40 4.01 4.79
N TYR A 91 1.39 3.31 4.32
CA TYR A 91 1.25 2.88 2.94
C TYR A 91 0.08 3.62 2.29
N VAL A 92 0.34 4.23 1.16
CA VAL A 92 -0.64 5.01 0.41
C VAL A 92 -0.80 4.39 -0.96
N THR A 93 -2.01 4.10 -1.34
CA THR A 93 -2.34 3.54 -2.64
C THR A 93 -3.41 4.37 -3.31
N LYS A 94 -3.35 4.54 -4.62
CA LYS A 94 -4.42 5.18 -5.38
C LYS A 94 -5.03 4.19 -6.36
N THR A 95 -6.34 4.05 -6.28
CA THR A 95 -7.14 3.30 -7.25
C THR A 95 -8.16 4.24 -7.87
N GLU A 96 -8.18 4.33 -9.19
CA GLU A 96 -8.99 5.33 -9.90
C GLU A 96 -8.72 6.74 -9.35
N GLN A 97 -9.71 7.39 -8.78
CA GLN A 97 -9.58 8.74 -8.19
C GLN A 97 -9.52 8.73 -6.65
N ILE A 98 -9.44 7.55 -6.03
CA ILE A 98 -9.50 7.43 -4.56
C ILE A 98 -8.14 7.07 -4.00
N ILE A 99 -7.64 7.90 -3.10
CA ILE A 99 -6.44 7.64 -2.32
C ILE A 99 -6.83 6.93 -1.03
N HIS A 100 -6.23 5.77 -0.79
CA HIS A 100 -6.37 5.01 0.44
C HIS A 100 -5.08 5.07 1.24
N ILE A 101 -5.21 5.10 2.56
CA ILE A 101 -4.09 5.10 3.50
C ILE A 101 -4.26 3.96 4.48
N ARG A 102 -3.17 3.24 4.71
CA ARG A 102 -3.00 2.33 5.85
C ARG A 102 -1.84 2.83 6.70
N CYS A 103 -2.12 3.15 7.95
CA CYS A 103 -1.13 3.60 8.92
C CYS A 103 -1.47 2.99 10.28
N GLY A 104 -0.66 2.06 10.73
CA GLY A 104 -0.97 1.31 11.94
C GLY A 104 -2.28 0.53 11.84
N CYS A 105 -3.18 0.79 12.77
CA CYS A 105 -4.52 0.21 12.78
C CYS A 105 -5.52 0.94 11.88
N PHE A 106 -5.17 2.13 11.39
CA PHE A 106 -6.06 2.88 10.51
C PHE A 106 -5.99 2.32 9.07
N TYR A 107 -7.16 2.17 8.47
CA TYR A 107 -7.33 1.99 7.05
C TYR A 107 -8.56 2.77 6.58
N GLY A 108 -8.42 3.57 5.55
CA GLY A 108 -9.49 4.38 4.97
C GLY A 108 -8.99 5.27 3.84
N THR A 109 -9.86 6.16 3.40
CA THR A 109 -9.53 7.17 2.40
C THR A 109 -8.70 8.30 3.00
N LEU A 110 -8.01 9.08 2.15
CA LEU A 110 -7.28 10.27 2.58
C LEU A 110 -8.19 11.26 3.32
N LYS A 111 -9.45 11.38 2.90
CA LYS A 111 -10.43 12.24 3.56
C LYS A 111 -10.74 11.78 4.98
N GLU A 112 -10.99 10.49 5.16
CA GLU A 112 -11.25 9.88 6.47
C GLU A 112 -10.02 9.95 7.38
N PHE A 113 -8.83 9.72 6.83
CA PHE A 113 -7.58 9.86 7.57
C PHE A 113 -7.37 11.30 8.06
N THR A 114 -7.61 12.28 7.20
CA THR A 114 -7.49 13.70 7.57
C THR A 114 -8.44 14.07 8.71
N ALA A 115 -9.69 13.63 8.64
CA ALA A 115 -10.67 13.86 9.70
C ALA A 115 -10.25 13.20 11.02
N LYS A 116 -9.75 11.96 10.95
CA LYS A 116 -9.27 11.21 12.12
C LYS A 116 -8.06 11.86 12.79
N VAL A 117 -7.12 12.35 11.99
CA VAL A 117 -5.94 13.08 12.49
C VAL A 117 -6.36 14.35 13.22
N GLU A 118 -7.31 15.10 12.67
CA GLU A 118 -7.81 16.31 13.32
C GLU A 118 -8.52 16.00 14.64
N GLU A 119 -9.36 14.97 14.66
CA GLU A 119 -10.11 14.55 15.84
C GLU A 119 -9.19 14.05 16.97
N GLU A 120 -8.21 13.21 16.67
CA GLU A 120 -7.38 12.54 17.69
C GLU A 120 -6.12 13.31 18.06
N HIS A 121 -5.56 14.09 17.15
CA HIS A 121 -4.26 14.73 17.34
C HIS A 121 -4.27 16.25 17.23
N GLY A 122 -5.21 16.84 16.47
CA GLY A 122 -5.35 18.29 16.32
C GLY A 122 -4.02 18.98 16.02
N ASP A 123 -3.63 19.93 16.87
CA ASP A 123 -2.38 20.71 16.75
C ASP A 123 -1.22 20.17 17.60
N SER A 124 -1.35 18.95 18.13
CA SER A 124 -0.24 18.27 18.81
C SER A 124 0.98 18.07 17.88
N GLN A 125 2.12 17.73 18.46
CA GLN A 125 3.32 17.39 17.67
C GLN A 125 3.04 16.29 16.63
N TYR A 126 2.32 15.25 17.02
CA TYR A 126 1.94 14.18 16.11
C TYR A 126 0.95 14.64 15.05
N GLY A 127 -0.03 15.48 15.42
CA GLY A 127 -0.96 16.09 14.47
C GLY A 127 -0.22 16.87 13.38
N LYS A 128 0.78 17.65 13.74
CA LYS A 128 1.62 18.38 12.78
C LYS A 128 2.37 17.46 11.83
N PHE A 129 2.91 16.34 12.30
CA PHE A 129 3.58 15.35 11.44
C PHE A 129 2.60 14.70 10.47
N TYR A 130 1.42 14.29 10.94
CA TYR A 130 0.41 13.72 10.07
C TYR A 130 -0.12 14.73 9.04
N LYS A 131 -0.33 15.99 9.42
CA LYS A 131 -0.75 17.07 8.50
C LYS A 131 0.30 17.30 7.42
N ALA A 132 1.58 17.31 7.76
CA ALA A 132 2.66 17.41 6.77
C ALA A 132 2.68 16.22 5.80
N ALA A 133 2.46 15.00 6.29
CA ALA A 133 2.33 13.81 5.46
C ALA A 133 1.13 13.90 4.51
N ILE A 134 -0.02 14.36 4.99
CA ILE A 134 -1.23 14.57 4.19
C ILE A 134 -0.96 15.57 3.05
N GLU A 135 -0.31 16.69 3.35
CA GLU A 135 0.04 17.69 2.32
C GLU A 135 1.04 17.13 1.29
N PHE A 136 2.02 16.33 1.74
CA PHE A 136 2.92 15.64 0.83
C PHE A 136 2.17 14.68 -0.10
N ILE A 137 1.23 13.88 0.42
CA ILE A 137 0.42 12.95 -0.37
C ILE A 137 -0.39 13.70 -1.43
N LYS A 138 -1.04 14.82 -1.06
CA LYS A 138 -1.80 15.65 -1.99
C LYS A 138 -0.92 16.25 -3.09
N ALA A 139 0.25 16.76 -2.72
CA ALA A 139 1.20 17.31 -3.68
C ALA A 139 1.73 16.23 -4.63
N HIS A 140 2.04 15.05 -4.12
CA HIS A 140 2.49 13.93 -4.92
C HIS A 140 1.40 13.42 -5.87
N ASP A 141 0.16 13.33 -5.40
CA ASP A 141 -0.99 12.97 -6.25
C ASP A 141 -1.14 13.95 -7.41
N ALA A 142 -1.10 15.24 -7.11
CA ALA A 142 -1.22 16.29 -8.13
C ALA A 142 -0.06 16.28 -9.16
N ALA A 143 1.15 15.91 -8.73
CA ALA A 143 2.34 15.97 -9.58
C ALA A 143 2.64 14.66 -10.32
N CYS A 144 2.39 13.52 -9.69
CA CYS A 144 2.91 12.22 -10.15
C CYS A 144 1.82 11.19 -10.45
N TRP A 145 0.63 11.33 -9.87
CA TRP A 145 -0.46 10.38 -9.99
C TRP A 145 -1.65 10.92 -10.81
N GLN A 146 -1.40 11.93 -11.62
CA GLN A 146 -2.38 12.31 -12.65
C GLN A 146 -2.59 11.11 -13.57
N ASP A 147 -3.81 10.92 -14.06
CA ASP A 147 -4.11 9.79 -14.92
C ASP A 147 -3.11 9.74 -16.07
N ASP A 148 -2.53 8.55 -16.28
CA ASP A 148 -1.86 8.24 -17.53
C ASP A 148 -2.94 8.36 -18.61
N ALA A 149 -3.15 9.61 -19.07
CA ALA A 149 -3.96 9.86 -20.24
C ALA A 149 -3.20 9.20 -21.38
N GLU A 150 -3.71 8.04 -21.76
CA GLU A 150 -3.50 7.37 -23.04
C GLU A 150 -2.09 7.45 -23.65
N GLU A 151 -1.30 6.38 -23.48
CA GLU A 151 -0.43 5.88 -24.55
C GLU A 151 -0.91 4.51 -25.02
#